data_bd1c4ee1841d58636b385f4f9c814231
#
_entry.id   bd1c4ee1841d58636b385f4f9c814231
#
_cell.length_a   1.000
_cell.length_b   1.000
_cell.length_c   1.000
_cell.angle_alpha   90.00
_cell.angle_beta   90.00
_cell.angle_gamma   90.00
#
_symmetry.space_group_name_H-M   'P 1'
#
loop_
_entity.id
_entity.type
_entity.pdbx_description
1 polymer ?
#
loop_
_entity_poly.entity_id
_entity_poly.type
_entity_poly.pdbx_seq_one_letter_code
_entity_poly.pdbx_strand_id
1 'polypeptide(L)'
;LQEVKTKHSPDLMKYKDGVILTSDYPHGEPNGHASIYDFIDGRIVFRKEIALINTKAHGCCIIDDKTIIITSNSDDNRGLLFIDVNSNKIIKHFNNFQHYPKDVCIVEDVLFAVCAASLPQIGQTTVIKESIVYAFDKNTLEKIDEATFHGQTDSIVVNGEDGFITIQGDDEVLHFKFIDNKLHIEKRIGGFNFPHGIDYKNNRIAITNYGDNTIRVFDLSELV
;
A
#
# COMPACT_ATOMS: atom_id res chain seq x y z
N LEU A 1 -5.83 19.18 16.56
CA LEU A 1 -5.01 18.65 15.46
C LEU A 1 -3.56 18.58 15.95
N GLN A 2 -2.91 17.43 15.81
CA GLN A 2 -1.49 17.28 16.11
C GLN A 2 -0.75 17.11 14.77
N GLU A 3 0.33 17.86 14.63
CA GLU A 3 1.29 17.70 13.55
C GLU A 3 2.55 17.06 14.12
N VAL A 4 3.05 16.05 13.44
CA VAL A 4 4.30 15.38 13.79
C VAL A 4 5.26 15.54 12.63
N LYS A 5 6.41 16.16 12.91
CA LYS A 5 7.47 16.28 11.91
C LYS A 5 8.18 14.93 11.77
N THR A 6 8.12 14.34 10.59
CA THR A 6 8.83 13.12 10.25
C THR A 6 10.27 13.42 9.86
N LYS A 7 11.16 12.45 10.07
CA LYS A 7 12.59 12.58 9.69
C LYS A 7 12.79 12.34 8.19
N HIS A 8 11.99 11.43 7.63
CA HIS A 8 12.01 11.07 6.21
C HIS A 8 10.66 11.41 5.56
N SER A 9 10.59 11.28 4.25
CA SER A 9 9.34 11.51 3.49
C SER A 9 8.44 10.28 3.56
N PRO A 10 7.37 10.28 4.37
CA PRO A 10 6.44 9.17 4.39
C PRO A 10 5.71 9.11 3.04
N ASP A 11 5.64 7.91 2.49
CA ASP A 11 4.95 7.62 1.22
C ASP A 11 3.53 7.11 1.49
N LEU A 12 3.42 5.95 2.13
CA LEU A 12 2.15 5.42 2.58
C LEU A 12 2.12 5.24 4.11
N MET A 13 0.91 5.24 4.66
CA MET A 13 0.67 5.09 6.09
C MET A 13 -0.45 4.08 6.34
N LYS A 14 -0.28 3.24 7.36
CA LYS A 14 -1.33 2.35 7.87
C LYS A 14 -1.48 2.52 9.38
N TYR A 15 -2.72 2.38 9.83
CA TYR A 15 -3.06 2.39 11.26
C TYR A 15 -3.71 1.07 11.66
N LYS A 16 -3.27 0.50 12.78
CA LYS A 16 -3.87 -0.70 13.38
C LYS A 16 -3.64 -0.69 14.89
N ASP A 17 -4.72 -0.82 15.65
CA ASP A 17 -4.70 -1.05 17.11
C ASP A 17 -3.77 -0.11 17.90
N GLY A 18 -3.84 1.19 17.61
CA GLY A 18 -3.01 2.20 18.29
C GLY A 18 -1.61 2.36 17.70
N VAL A 19 -1.25 1.60 16.67
CA VAL A 19 0.04 1.70 15.99
C VAL A 19 -0.14 2.38 14.64
N ILE A 20 0.72 3.34 14.33
CA ILE A 20 0.86 3.95 13.00
C ILE A 20 2.18 3.48 12.43
N LEU A 21 2.15 2.97 11.22
CA LEU A 21 3.31 2.60 10.42
C LEU A 21 3.38 3.47 9.18
N THR A 22 4.53 4.06 8.90
CA THR A 22 4.81 4.69 7.61
C THR A 22 5.90 3.92 6.87
N SER A 23 5.77 3.83 5.56
CA SER A 23 6.86 3.52 4.66
C SER A 23 7.46 4.84 4.17
N ASP A 24 8.76 4.98 4.26
CA ASP A 24 9.43 6.23 3.92
C ASP A 24 10.28 6.02 2.68
N TYR A 25 9.84 6.62 1.56
CA TYR A 25 10.52 6.49 0.27
C TYR A 25 11.86 7.26 0.27
N PRO A 26 12.94 6.65 -0.21
CA PRO A 26 14.26 7.26 -0.14
C PRO A 26 14.52 8.22 -1.30
N HIS A 27 13.92 9.40 -1.32
CA HIS A 27 14.13 10.40 -2.35
C HIS A 27 15.63 10.75 -2.52
N GLY A 28 16.31 10.01 -3.43
CA GLY A 28 17.75 10.19 -3.70
C GLY A 28 18.69 9.49 -2.72
N GLU A 29 18.19 8.92 -1.63
CA GLU A 29 18.97 8.13 -0.68
C GLU A 29 18.96 6.65 -1.07
N PRO A 30 19.99 5.87 -0.73
CA PRO A 30 20.05 4.44 -1.08
C PRO A 30 19.10 3.58 -0.23
N ASN A 31 18.67 4.08 0.93
CA ASN A 31 17.93 3.32 1.92
C ASN A 31 16.56 3.92 2.18
N GLY A 32 15.50 3.10 2.07
CA GLY A 32 14.19 3.43 2.60
C GLY A 32 14.14 3.18 4.11
N HIS A 33 13.04 3.61 4.72
CA HIS A 33 12.81 3.41 6.15
C HIS A 33 11.37 2.96 6.41
N ALA A 34 11.17 2.34 7.56
CA ALA A 34 9.86 2.14 8.16
C ALA A 34 9.84 2.88 9.50
N SER A 35 8.93 3.84 9.67
CA SER A 35 8.78 4.57 10.91
C SER A 35 7.52 4.12 11.64
N ILE A 36 7.67 3.84 12.92
CA ILE A 36 6.59 3.34 13.78
C ILE A 36 6.30 4.36 14.87
N TYR A 37 5.02 4.66 15.02
CA TYR A 37 4.51 5.58 16.04
C TYR A 37 3.42 4.89 16.84
N ASP A 38 3.25 5.31 18.09
CA ASP A 38 2.11 4.96 18.93
C ASP A 38 1.07 6.07 18.89
N PHE A 39 -0.21 5.70 18.84
CA PHE A 39 -1.32 6.61 19.03
C PHE A 39 -1.91 6.38 20.42
N ILE A 40 -1.50 7.22 21.39
CA ILE A 40 -1.84 7.09 22.81
C ILE A 40 -2.53 8.37 23.27
N ASP A 41 -3.72 8.26 23.87
CA ASP A 41 -4.49 9.39 24.42
C ASP A 41 -4.66 10.55 23.44
N GLY A 42 -4.94 10.23 22.16
CA GLY A 42 -5.11 11.21 21.11
C GLY A 42 -3.81 11.85 20.61
N ARG A 43 -2.66 11.32 20.99
CA ARG A 43 -1.33 11.81 20.61
C ARG A 43 -0.56 10.80 19.80
N ILE A 44 0.16 11.28 18.79
CA ILE A 44 1.10 10.50 18.01
C ILE A 44 2.48 10.62 18.67
N VAL A 45 3.06 9.50 19.07
CA VAL A 45 4.36 9.43 19.74
C VAL A 45 5.29 8.56 18.91
N PHE A 46 6.44 9.11 18.50
CA PHE A 46 7.45 8.33 17.78
C PHE A 46 7.95 7.18 18.65
N ARG A 47 7.92 5.96 18.11
CA ARG A 47 8.42 4.76 18.79
C ARG A 47 9.79 4.39 18.30
N LYS A 48 9.96 4.18 17.00
CA LYS A 48 11.22 3.76 16.38
C LYS A 48 11.23 3.91 14.88
N GLU A 49 12.42 3.85 14.31
CA GLU A 49 12.69 3.77 12.88
C GLU A 49 13.50 2.52 12.58
N ILE A 50 13.21 1.89 11.44
CA ILE A 50 13.93 0.73 10.92
C ILE A 50 14.50 1.11 9.57
N ALA A 51 15.82 1.14 9.44
CA ALA A 51 16.50 1.39 8.17
C ALA A 51 16.44 0.12 7.30
N LEU A 52 16.09 0.30 6.03
CA LEU A 52 15.94 -0.76 5.03
C LEU A 52 16.99 -0.56 3.93
N ILE A 53 18.08 -1.27 4.04
CA ILE A 53 19.25 -1.11 3.17
C ILE A 53 18.88 -1.49 1.72
N ASN A 54 19.27 -0.62 0.76
CA ASN A 54 19.01 -0.79 -0.67
C ASN A 54 17.53 -1.03 -1.00
N THR A 55 16.61 -0.41 -0.25
CA THR A 55 15.18 -0.60 -0.39
C THR A 55 14.51 0.70 -0.79
N LYS A 56 13.72 0.66 -1.85
CA LYS A 56 12.76 1.72 -2.18
C LYS A 56 11.43 1.35 -1.52
N ALA A 57 11.32 1.66 -0.21
CA ALA A 57 10.12 1.40 0.57
C ALA A 57 8.95 2.22 0.01
N HIS A 58 7.80 1.58 -0.23
CA HIS A 58 6.63 2.24 -0.80
C HIS A 58 5.37 1.93 0.03
N GLY A 59 4.76 0.77 -0.11
CA GLY A 59 3.60 0.36 0.69
C GLY A 59 3.97 -0.29 2.01
N CYS A 60 3.01 -0.37 2.91
CA CYS A 60 3.23 -0.99 4.21
C CYS A 60 1.96 -1.67 4.76
N CYS A 61 2.15 -2.66 5.65
CA CYS A 61 1.07 -3.32 6.37
C CYS A 61 1.52 -3.73 7.76
N ILE A 62 0.63 -3.62 8.75
CA ILE A 62 0.85 -4.10 10.12
C ILE A 62 0.17 -5.46 10.23
N ILE A 63 0.96 -6.54 10.40
CA ILE A 63 0.42 -7.88 10.67
C ILE A 63 -0.06 -7.96 12.12
N ASP A 64 0.88 -7.72 13.03
CA ASP A 64 0.67 -7.74 14.48
C ASP A 64 1.67 -6.80 15.18
N ASP A 65 1.77 -6.88 16.51
CA ASP A 65 2.67 -6.06 17.33
C ASP A 65 4.17 -6.33 17.10
N LYS A 66 4.51 -7.45 16.46
CA LYS A 66 5.88 -7.92 16.22
C LYS A 66 6.29 -7.88 14.76
N THR A 67 5.34 -7.92 13.84
CA THR A 67 5.62 -8.11 12.41
C THR A 67 4.92 -7.08 11.54
N ILE A 68 5.71 -6.44 10.71
CA ILE A 68 5.23 -5.53 9.67
C ILE A 68 5.66 -6.03 8.29
N ILE A 69 4.98 -5.57 7.25
CA ILE A 69 5.38 -5.76 5.85
C ILE A 69 5.68 -4.40 5.26
N ILE A 70 6.77 -4.31 4.50
CA ILE A 70 7.08 -3.18 3.63
C ILE A 70 7.21 -3.69 2.20
N THR A 71 6.60 -3.01 1.24
CA THR A 71 6.85 -3.29 -0.18
C THR A 71 8.13 -2.62 -0.61
N SER A 72 8.94 -3.31 -1.40
CA SER A 72 10.17 -2.80 -1.98
C SER A 72 10.07 -2.72 -3.49
N ASN A 73 10.28 -1.51 -4.03
CA ASN A 73 10.35 -1.22 -5.46
C ASN A 73 11.80 -1.21 -5.99
N SER A 74 12.77 -1.60 -5.18
CA SER A 74 14.17 -1.71 -5.61
C SER A 74 14.36 -2.93 -6.51
N ASP A 75 15.14 -2.81 -7.57
CA ASP A 75 15.41 -3.95 -8.46
C ASP A 75 16.14 -5.08 -7.73
N ASP A 76 17.06 -4.75 -6.81
CA ASP A 76 17.82 -5.71 -6.04
C ASP A 76 16.98 -6.42 -4.96
N ASN A 77 16.00 -5.73 -4.38
CA ASN A 77 15.19 -6.21 -3.25
C ASN A 77 13.69 -6.13 -3.54
N ARG A 78 13.28 -6.25 -4.80
CA ARG A 78 11.86 -6.20 -5.18
C ARG A 78 11.06 -7.27 -4.46
N GLY A 79 9.96 -6.88 -3.82
CA GLY A 79 9.09 -7.83 -3.13
C GLY A 79 8.45 -7.29 -1.86
N LEU A 80 7.96 -8.21 -1.04
CA LEU A 80 7.45 -7.94 0.30
C LEU A 80 8.52 -8.32 1.32
N LEU A 81 8.89 -7.36 2.15
CA LEU A 81 9.84 -7.53 3.24
C LEU A 81 9.05 -7.69 4.54
N PHE A 82 9.07 -8.88 5.12
CA PHE A 82 8.53 -9.14 6.45
C PHE A 82 9.58 -8.81 7.48
N ILE A 83 9.27 -7.93 8.40
CA ILE A 83 10.24 -7.36 9.33
C ILE A 83 9.78 -7.65 10.76
N ASP A 84 10.65 -8.25 11.56
CA ASP A 84 10.46 -8.34 13.00
C ASP A 84 10.78 -6.98 13.66
N VAL A 85 9.75 -6.39 14.25
CA VAL A 85 9.81 -5.05 14.85
C VAL A 85 10.78 -5.01 16.04
N ASN A 86 10.92 -6.08 16.81
CA ASN A 86 11.78 -6.11 17.99
C ASN A 86 13.26 -6.13 17.63
N SER A 87 13.64 -7.00 16.70
CA SER A 87 15.05 -7.16 16.28
C SER A 87 15.45 -6.21 15.12
N ASN A 88 14.51 -5.51 14.49
CA ASN A 88 14.70 -4.70 13.28
C ASN A 88 15.25 -5.50 12.09
N LYS A 89 14.96 -6.79 12.01
CA LYS A 89 15.49 -7.67 10.97
C LYS A 89 14.42 -8.07 9.98
N ILE A 90 14.79 -8.14 8.72
CA ILE A 90 14.00 -8.82 7.70
C ILE A 90 14.04 -10.32 8.02
N ILE A 91 12.88 -10.89 8.35
CA ILE A 91 12.72 -12.30 8.70
C ILE A 91 12.26 -13.15 7.52
N LYS A 92 11.66 -12.52 6.51
CA LYS A 92 11.25 -13.16 5.27
C LYS A 92 11.24 -12.14 4.13
N HIS A 93 11.71 -12.54 2.96
CA HIS A 93 11.62 -11.79 1.72
C HIS A 93 10.82 -12.63 0.72
N PHE A 94 9.70 -12.09 0.26
CA PHE A 94 8.84 -12.72 -0.74
C PHE A 94 8.87 -11.91 -2.02
N ASN A 95 9.41 -12.45 -3.11
CA ASN A 95 9.68 -11.76 -4.37
C ASN A 95 9.03 -12.40 -5.61
N ASN A 96 8.02 -13.24 -5.40
CA ASN A 96 7.33 -13.93 -6.50
C ASN A 96 6.28 -13.00 -7.18
N PHE A 97 6.75 -11.87 -7.71
CA PHE A 97 5.92 -10.90 -8.42
C PHE A 97 6.44 -10.66 -9.84
N GLN A 98 5.53 -10.58 -10.79
CA GLN A 98 5.86 -10.19 -12.17
C GLN A 98 6.23 -8.70 -12.24
N HIS A 99 5.57 -7.85 -11.44
CA HIS A 99 5.70 -6.39 -11.42
C HIS A 99 6.22 -5.87 -10.09
N TYR A 100 6.37 -4.55 -9.96
CA TYR A 100 6.84 -3.88 -8.74
C TYR A 100 5.69 -3.77 -7.73
N PRO A 101 5.79 -4.38 -6.54
CA PRO A 101 4.76 -4.28 -5.52
C PRO A 101 4.67 -2.86 -4.98
N LYS A 102 3.49 -2.27 -5.08
CA LYS A 102 3.21 -0.89 -4.67
C LYS A 102 2.65 -0.83 -3.26
N ASP A 103 1.61 -1.58 -2.97
CA ASP A 103 1.02 -1.61 -1.64
C ASP A 103 0.51 -3.01 -1.29
N VAL A 104 0.23 -3.21 -0.01
CA VAL A 104 -0.19 -4.49 0.55
C VAL A 104 -1.17 -4.28 1.70
N CYS A 105 -2.20 -5.11 1.76
CA CYS A 105 -3.10 -5.18 2.91
C CYS A 105 -3.44 -6.63 3.25
N ILE A 106 -3.89 -6.87 4.48
CA ILE A 106 -4.31 -8.18 4.95
C ILE A 106 -5.74 -8.06 5.47
N VAL A 107 -6.60 -8.94 5.00
CA VAL A 107 -7.96 -9.12 5.51
C VAL A 107 -8.15 -10.60 5.82
N GLU A 108 -8.47 -10.90 7.07
CA GLU A 108 -8.59 -12.26 7.58
C GLU A 108 -7.33 -13.10 7.31
N ASP A 109 -7.45 -14.14 6.46
CA ASP A 109 -6.35 -15.03 6.09
C ASP A 109 -5.77 -14.74 4.70
N VAL A 110 -6.19 -13.65 4.05
CA VAL A 110 -5.75 -13.29 2.72
C VAL A 110 -4.87 -12.04 2.75
N LEU A 111 -3.72 -12.14 2.10
CA LEU A 111 -2.81 -11.04 1.82
C LEU A 111 -3.07 -10.58 0.38
N PHE A 112 -3.48 -9.33 0.22
CA PHE A 112 -3.62 -8.69 -1.08
C PHE A 112 -2.42 -7.80 -1.35
N ALA A 113 -1.84 -7.92 -2.55
CA ALA A 113 -0.76 -7.05 -3.00
C ALA A 113 -1.09 -6.48 -4.38
N VAL A 114 -0.88 -5.20 -4.56
CA VAL A 114 -1.03 -4.55 -5.85
C VAL A 114 0.33 -4.17 -6.42
N CYS A 115 0.54 -4.46 -7.70
CA CYS A 115 1.82 -4.30 -8.38
C CYS A 115 1.65 -3.55 -9.70
N ALA A 116 2.59 -2.68 -10.04
CA ALA A 116 2.65 -1.97 -11.31
C ALA A 116 3.82 -2.43 -12.18
N ALA A 117 3.63 -2.53 -13.50
CA ALA A 117 4.65 -2.97 -14.45
C ALA A 117 5.87 -2.05 -14.51
N SER A 118 5.66 -0.76 -14.24
CA SER A 118 6.73 0.22 -14.21
C SER A 118 6.58 1.17 -13.03
N LEU A 119 7.70 1.75 -12.61
CA LEU A 119 7.68 2.85 -11.66
C LEU A 119 7.37 4.15 -12.43
N PRO A 120 6.49 5.02 -11.90
CA PRO A 120 6.25 6.32 -12.52
C PRO A 120 7.55 7.11 -12.52
N GLN A 121 7.94 7.58 -13.70
CA GLN A 121 9.03 8.54 -13.85
C GLN A 121 8.44 9.82 -14.43
N ILE A 122 8.69 10.94 -13.76
CA ILE A 122 8.26 12.26 -14.23
C ILE A 122 8.86 12.50 -15.61
N GLY A 123 8.01 12.75 -16.62
CA GLY A 123 8.41 13.04 -17.99
C GLY A 123 8.50 11.83 -18.93
N GLN A 124 8.20 10.61 -18.50
CA GLN A 124 8.09 9.48 -19.43
C GLN A 124 6.74 9.46 -20.15
N THR A 125 6.79 9.48 -21.48
CA THR A 125 5.59 9.44 -22.35
C THR A 125 5.11 8.03 -22.71
N THR A 126 5.92 7.00 -22.42
CA THR A 126 5.59 5.59 -22.70
C THR A 126 5.76 4.75 -21.43
N VAL A 127 4.74 4.73 -20.60
CA VAL A 127 4.66 3.84 -19.45
C VAL A 127 3.82 2.64 -19.83
N ILE A 128 4.30 1.43 -19.58
CA ILE A 128 3.46 0.22 -19.65
C ILE A 128 2.41 0.37 -18.55
N LYS A 129 1.19 0.69 -18.93
CA LYS A 129 0.08 0.88 -18.00
C LYS A 129 -0.59 -0.47 -17.70
N GLU A 130 0.15 -1.37 -17.12
CA GLU A 130 -0.37 -2.66 -16.65
C GLU A 130 -0.11 -2.80 -15.16
N SER A 131 -1.11 -3.26 -14.44
CA SER A 131 -1.03 -3.57 -13.03
C SER A 131 -1.69 -4.90 -12.74
N ILE A 132 -1.28 -5.53 -11.66
CA ILE A 132 -1.81 -6.82 -11.21
C ILE A 132 -2.16 -6.69 -9.72
N VAL A 133 -3.35 -7.14 -9.36
CA VAL A 133 -3.70 -7.42 -7.97
C VAL A 133 -3.57 -8.93 -7.73
N TYR A 134 -2.90 -9.28 -6.66
CA TYR A 134 -2.71 -10.66 -6.20
C TYR A 134 -3.46 -10.90 -4.90
N ALA A 135 -4.01 -12.09 -4.75
CA ALA A 135 -4.47 -12.64 -3.48
C ALA A 135 -3.61 -13.86 -3.13
N PHE A 136 -3.04 -13.87 -1.92
CA PHE A 136 -2.24 -14.95 -1.38
C PHE A 136 -2.81 -15.43 -0.05
N ASP A 137 -2.64 -16.70 0.28
CA ASP A 137 -2.77 -17.13 1.67
C ASP A 137 -1.69 -16.44 2.51
N LYS A 138 -2.07 -15.76 3.58
CA LYS A 138 -1.13 -14.92 4.37
C LYS A 138 -0.05 -15.72 5.08
N ASN A 139 -0.29 -17.02 5.37
CA ASN A 139 0.62 -17.85 6.14
C ASN A 139 1.60 -18.59 5.23
N THR A 140 1.08 -19.20 4.14
CA THR A 140 1.89 -19.99 3.20
C THR A 140 2.51 -19.12 2.11
N LEU A 141 1.89 -18.00 1.75
CA LEU A 141 2.17 -17.16 0.59
C LEU A 141 1.95 -17.89 -0.74
N GLU A 142 1.14 -18.94 -0.73
CA GLU A 142 0.64 -19.55 -1.95
C GLU A 142 -0.37 -18.63 -2.62
N LYS A 143 -0.22 -18.47 -3.93
CA LYS A 143 -1.14 -17.64 -4.71
C LYS A 143 -2.50 -18.30 -4.79
N ILE A 144 -3.53 -17.58 -4.35
CA ILE A 144 -4.93 -17.97 -4.45
C ILE A 144 -5.47 -17.56 -5.81
N ASP A 145 -5.27 -16.28 -6.19
CA ASP A 145 -5.74 -15.73 -7.47
C ASP A 145 -4.96 -14.48 -7.86
N GLU A 146 -5.13 -14.05 -9.11
CA GLU A 146 -4.61 -12.78 -9.61
C GLU A 146 -5.54 -12.18 -10.67
N ALA A 147 -5.57 -10.86 -10.76
CA ALA A 147 -6.30 -10.15 -11.82
C ALA A 147 -5.45 -9.01 -12.37
N THR A 148 -5.32 -8.99 -13.71
CA THR A 148 -4.60 -7.93 -14.43
C THR A 148 -5.58 -6.84 -14.86
N PHE A 149 -5.13 -5.58 -14.78
CA PHE A 149 -5.90 -4.43 -15.22
C PHE A 149 -4.99 -3.36 -15.82
N HIS A 150 -5.58 -2.49 -16.65
CA HIS A 150 -4.87 -1.34 -17.21
C HIS A 150 -4.77 -0.22 -16.18
N GLY A 151 -3.68 0.54 -16.22
CA GLY A 151 -3.43 1.72 -15.40
C GLY A 151 -2.26 1.51 -14.44
N GLN A 152 -1.75 2.60 -13.90
CA GLN A 152 -0.65 2.59 -12.96
C GLN A 152 -1.17 2.71 -11.53
N THR A 153 -1.10 1.61 -10.81
CA THR A 153 -1.59 1.54 -9.43
C THR A 153 -0.63 2.11 -8.41
N ASP A 154 -1.17 2.47 -7.25
CA ASP A 154 -0.35 2.92 -6.12
C ASP A 154 -0.75 2.30 -4.78
N SER A 155 -1.99 2.39 -4.35
CA SER A 155 -2.43 1.90 -3.04
C SER A 155 -3.65 1.01 -3.14
N ILE A 156 -3.82 0.12 -2.15
CA ILE A 156 -4.93 -0.84 -2.05
C ILE A 156 -5.54 -0.84 -0.66
N VAL A 157 -6.86 -0.97 -0.61
CA VAL A 157 -7.61 -1.30 0.61
C VAL A 157 -8.66 -2.36 0.29
N VAL A 158 -8.88 -3.28 1.22
CA VAL A 158 -9.93 -4.31 1.11
C VAL A 158 -10.72 -4.32 2.41
N ASN A 159 -12.04 -4.45 2.30
CA ASN A 159 -12.95 -4.62 3.42
C ASN A 159 -14.05 -5.62 3.08
N GLY A 160 -14.04 -6.76 3.78
CA GLY A 160 -14.90 -7.89 3.42
C GLY A 160 -14.60 -8.35 1.99
N GLU A 161 -15.63 -8.38 1.15
CA GLU A 161 -15.49 -8.76 -0.25
C GLU A 161 -15.07 -7.61 -1.17
N ASP A 162 -15.26 -6.35 -0.76
CA ASP A 162 -14.99 -5.18 -1.60
C ASP A 162 -13.55 -4.69 -1.45
N GLY A 163 -12.89 -4.46 -2.57
CA GLY A 163 -11.55 -3.91 -2.64
C GLY A 163 -11.46 -2.70 -3.57
N PHE A 164 -10.57 -1.76 -3.23
CA PHE A 164 -10.37 -0.54 -3.98
C PHE A 164 -8.88 -0.29 -4.18
N ILE A 165 -8.53 0.13 -5.40
CA ILE A 165 -7.15 0.39 -5.83
C ILE A 165 -7.08 1.77 -6.47
N THR A 166 -6.14 2.61 -6.04
CA THR A 166 -5.89 3.89 -6.71
C THR A 166 -5.12 3.67 -8.01
N ILE A 167 -5.58 4.32 -9.09
CA ILE A 167 -4.96 4.32 -10.41
C ILE A 167 -4.49 5.74 -10.72
N GLN A 168 -3.27 6.04 -10.33
CA GLN A 168 -2.71 7.40 -10.37
C GLN A 168 -2.76 8.05 -11.75
N GLY A 169 -2.24 7.36 -12.75
CA GLY A 169 -2.04 7.94 -14.08
C GLY A 169 -3.32 8.10 -14.90
N ASP A 170 -4.43 7.55 -14.45
CA ASP A 170 -5.72 7.60 -15.12
C ASP A 170 -6.76 8.42 -14.32
N ASP A 171 -6.37 8.98 -13.15
CA ASP A 171 -7.25 9.76 -12.27
C ASP A 171 -8.49 8.98 -11.79
N GLU A 172 -8.31 7.68 -11.52
CA GLU A 172 -9.38 6.75 -11.23
C GLU A 172 -9.09 5.92 -9.97
N VAL A 173 -10.17 5.33 -9.45
CA VAL A 173 -10.12 4.25 -8.46
C VAL A 173 -10.77 3.02 -9.08
N LEU A 174 -10.09 1.88 -8.99
CA LEU A 174 -10.63 0.59 -9.41
C LEU A 174 -11.36 -0.05 -8.23
N HIS A 175 -12.60 -0.48 -8.44
CA HIS A 175 -13.34 -1.35 -7.55
C HIS A 175 -13.23 -2.80 -8.02
N PHE A 176 -12.93 -3.71 -7.12
CA PHE A 176 -12.94 -5.15 -7.36
C PHE A 176 -13.63 -5.87 -6.20
N LYS A 177 -14.05 -7.11 -6.44
CA LYS A 177 -14.55 -8.00 -5.40
C LYS A 177 -13.66 -9.24 -5.27
N PHE A 178 -13.57 -9.76 -4.05
CA PHE A 178 -12.95 -11.05 -3.78
C PHE A 178 -14.01 -11.99 -3.21
N ILE A 179 -14.51 -12.90 -4.05
CA ILE A 179 -15.62 -13.82 -3.74
C ILE A 179 -15.19 -15.23 -4.15
N ASP A 180 -15.43 -16.21 -3.29
CA ASP A 180 -15.10 -17.61 -3.55
C ASP A 180 -13.64 -17.84 -3.98
N ASN A 181 -12.72 -17.14 -3.35
CA ASN A 181 -11.28 -17.14 -3.67
C ASN A 181 -10.95 -16.64 -5.08
N LYS A 182 -11.78 -15.76 -5.66
CA LYS A 182 -11.60 -15.16 -6.97
C LYS A 182 -11.68 -13.65 -6.95
N LEU A 183 -10.80 -13.03 -7.71
CA LEU A 183 -10.75 -11.58 -7.93
C LEU A 183 -11.61 -11.21 -9.15
N HIS A 184 -12.61 -10.36 -8.94
CA HIS A 184 -13.51 -9.87 -9.97
C HIS A 184 -13.37 -8.36 -10.10
N ILE A 185 -12.87 -7.89 -11.23
CA ILE A 185 -12.82 -6.46 -11.53
C ILE A 185 -14.24 -6.00 -11.85
N GLU A 186 -14.75 -5.05 -11.07
CA GLU A 186 -16.13 -4.57 -11.18
C GLU A 186 -16.23 -3.32 -12.04
N LYS A 187 -15.63 -2.22 -11.58
CA LYS A 187 -15.74 -0.95 -12.29
C LYS A 187 -14.57 0.00 -11.99
N ARG A 188 -14.48 1.05 -12.81
CA ARG A 188 -13.60 2.19 -12.61
C ARG A 188 -14.42 3.41 -12.23
N ILE A 189 -13.94 4.17 -11.28
CA ILE A 189 -14.57 5.34 -10.70
C ILE A 189 -13.64 6.52 -10.97
N GLY A 190 -14.07 7.44 -11.83
CA GLY A 190 -13.29 8.63 -12.20
C GLY A 190 -13.58 9.83 -11.30
N GLY A 191 -12.94 10.95 -11.61
CA GLY A 191 -13.17 12.23 -10.94
C GLY A 191 -12.18 12.53 -9.83
N PHE A 192 -11.09 11.79 -9.77
CA PHE A 192 -9.94 12.05 -8.90
C PHE A 192 -8.91 12.93 -9.62
N ASN A 193 -7.84 13.28 -8.93
CA ASN A 193 -6.70 13.99 -9.49
C ASN A 193 -5.42 13.40 -8.91
N PHE A 194 -4.81 12.48 -9.66
CA PHE A 194 -3.66 11.72 -9.25
C PHE A 194 -3.84 11.05 -7.86
N PRO A 195 -4.85 10.14 -7.73
CA PRO A 195 -5.15 9.49 -6.46
C PRO A 195 -3.97 8.63 -6.01
N HIS A 196 -3.55 8.78 -4.75
CA HIS A 196 -2.36 8.12 -4.21
C HIS A 196 -2.73 7.13 -3.11
N GLY A 197 -2.86 7.60 -1.87
CA GLY A 197 -3.24 6.76 -0.74
C GLY A 197 -4.75 6.53 -0.66
N ILE A 198 -5.14 5.35 -0.17
CA ILE A 198 -6.52 4.99 0.09
C ILE A 198 -6.63 4.26 1.42
N ASP A 199 -7.68 4.58 2.19
CA ASP A 199 -8.02 3.86 3.41
C ASP A 199 -9.54 3.75 3.58
N TYR A 200 -9.98 2.73 4.32
CA TYR A 200 -11.38 2.43 4.57
C TYR A 200 -11.65 2.27 6.07
N LYS A 201 -12.69 2.95 6.56
CA LYS A 201 -13.17 2.77 7.93
C LYS A 201 -14.64 3.19 8.07
N ASN A 202 -15.42 2.40 8.82
CA ASN A 202 -16.81 2.76 9.17
C ASN A 202 -17.69 3.11 7.96
N ASN A 203 -17.65 2.29 6.92
CA ASN A 203 -18.37 2.48 5.66
C ASN A 203 -17.96 3.74 4.87
N ARG A 204 -16.77 4.28 5.15
CA ARG A 204 -16.20 5.43 4.44
C ARG A 204 -14.86 5.10 3.85
N ILE A 205 -14.62 5.62 2.65
CA ILE A 205 -13.34 5.55 1.95
C ILE A 205 -12.74 6.95 1.92
N ALA A 206 -11.49 7.07 2.37
CA ALA A 206 -10.70 8.28 2.25
C ALA A 206 -9.63 8.09 1.17
N ILE A 207 -9.53 9.03 0.23
CA ILE A 207 -8.59 9.00 -0.89
C ILE A 207 -7.81 10.30 -0.91
N THR A 208 -6.49 10.21 -0.91
CA THR A 208 -5.62 11.36 -1.11
C THR A 208 -5.45 11.64 -2.59
N ASN A 209 -5.72 12.87 -3.04
CA ASN A 209 -5.47 13.35 -4.39
C ASN A 209 -4.18 14.17 -4.39
N TYR A 210 -3.10 13.58 -4.84
CA TYR A 210 -1.79 14.23 -4.85
C TYR A 210 -1.74 15.41 -5.84
N GLY A 211 -2.49 15.33 -6.94
CA GLY A 211 -2.49 16.35 -7.99
C GLY A 211 -3.15 17.68 -7.60
N ASP A 212 -4.02 17.69 -6.59
CA ASP A 212 -4.70 18.91 -6.10
C ASP A 212 -4.54 19.15 -4.60
N ASN A 213 -3.73 18.35 -3.91
CA ASN A 213 -3.47 18.42 -2.46
C ASN A 213 -4.76 18.31 -1.60
N THR A 214 -5.71 17.49 -2.03
CA THR A 214 -6.95 17.26 -1.30
C THR A 214 -7.06 15.84 -0.75
N ILE A 215 -7.88 15.65 0.26
CA ILE A 215 -8.38 14.36 0.71
C ILE A 215 -9.88 14.36 0.46
N ARG A 216 -10.38 13.37 -0.26
CA ARG A 216 -11.81 13.15 -0.45
C ARG A 216 -12.29 11.98 0.38
N VAL A 217 -13.45 12.14 0.99
CA VAL A 217 -14.08 11.10 1.80
C VAL A 217 -15.47 10.83 1.24
N PHE A 218 -15.77 9.57 0.98
CA PHE A 218 -17.03 9.09 0.40
C PHE A 218 -17.66 8.07 1.33
N ASP A 219 -18.96 8.01 1.38
CA ASP A 219 -19.66 6.82 1.87
C ASP A 219 -19.51 5.70 0.82
N LEU A 220 -19.33 4.46 1.25
CA LEU A 220 -19.13 3.32 0.35
C LEU A 220 -20.25 3.20 -0.70
N SER A 221 -21.48 3.46 -0.31
CA SER A 221 -22.67 3.44 -1.20
C SER A 221 -22.62 4.46 -2.34
N GLU A 222 -21.72 5.45 -2.27
CA GLU A 222 -21.53 6.42 -3.36
C GLU A 222 -20.54 5.88 -4.42
N LEU A 223 -19.74 4.87 -4.05
CA LEU A 223 -18.70 4.30 -4.91
C LEU A 223 -19.03 2.90 -5.45
N VAL A 224 -19.98 2.17 -4.85
CA VAL A 224 -20.37 0.80 -5.24
C VAL A 224 -21.73 0.74 -5.94
#